data_e8eab96a2150b5a357007d92388b4806
#
_entry.id   e8eab96a2150b5a357007d92388b4806
#
_cell.length_a   1.000
_cell.length_b   1.000
_cell.length_c   1.000
_cell.angle_alpha   90.00
_cell.angle_beta   90.00
_cell.angle_gamma   90.00
#
_symmetry.space_group_name_H-M   'P 1'
#
loop_
_entity.id
_entity.type
_entity.pdbx_description
1 polymer ?
#
loop_
_entity_poly.entity_id
_entity_poly.type
_entity_poly.pdbx_seq_one_letter_code
_entity_poly.pdbx_strand_id
1 'polypeptide(L)'
;MSLADLLGELEAAKDPEKAGPMEAYMRYQFPFLGIAGPERNALYRKYFLSAKKTKMIDWDFVDTCWEKEPREYQYVAANYLKAMQSYLTKDDLPKLERLVVTKSWWDTVDILDRVVGSLVANHPELEEVLLKWSLS
;
A
#
# COMPACT_ATOMS: atom_id res chain seq x y z
N MET A 1 -5.45 10.84 -16.51
CA MET A 1 -5.40 9.58 -15.74
C MET A 1 -4.91 9.90 -14.33
N SER A 2 -5.84 10.00 -13.40
CA SER A 2 -5.51 10.32 -12.01
C SER A 2 -5.61 9.07 -11.11
N LEU A 3 -4.92 9.09 -9.97
CA LEU A 3 -5.02 7.99 -9.01
C LEU A 3 -6.44 7.84 -8.45
N ALA A 4 -7.20 8.93 -8.40
CA ALA A 4 -8.62 8.88 -8.00
C ALA A 4 -9.44 8.03 -8.98
N ASP A 5 -9.12 8.06 -10.28
CA ASP A 5 -9.80 7.24 -11.28
C ASP A 5 -9.55 5.75 -11.05
N LEU A 6 -8.37 5.40 -10.54
CA LEU A 6 -8.04 4.01 -10.18
C LEU A 6 -8.98 3.51 -9.08
N LEU A 7 -9.29 4.33 -8.09
CA LEU A 7 -10.19 3.94 -7.02
C LEU A 7 -11.60 3.60 -7.56
N GLY A 8 -12.06 4.38 -8.55
CA GLY A 8 -13.33 4.11 -9.23
C GLY A 8 -13.32 2.80 -10.00
N GLU A 9 -12.22 2.49 -10.68
CA GLU A 9 -12.08 1.22 -11.41
C GLU A 9 -12.04 0.01 -10.46
N LEU A 10 -11.42 0.15 -9.30
CA LEU A 10 -11.41 -0.91 -8.29
C LEU A 10 -12.83 -1.18 -7.79
N GLU A 11 -13.58 -0.14 -7.49
CA GLU A 11 -14.97 -0.28 -7.04
C GLU A 11 -15.83 -0.95 -8.10
N ALA A 12 -15.64 -0.58 -9.37
CA ALA A 12 -16.38 -1.16 -10.49
C ALA A 12 -16.04 -2.63 -10.73
N ALA A 13 -14.85 -3.08 -10.34
CA ALA A 13 -14.38 -4.45 -10.53
C ALA A 13 -14.75 -5.38 -9.37
N LYS A 14 -15.45 -4.91 -8.35
CA LYS A 14 -15.78 -5.72 -7.18
C LYS A 14 -16.57 -6.97 -7.57
N ASP A 15 -16.30 -8.06 -6.85
CA ASP A 15 -16.93 -9.36 -7.07
C ASP A 15 -17.28 -9.99 -5.71
N PRO A 16 -18.53 -9.87 -5.26
CA PRO A 16 -18.92 -10.40 -3.95
C PRO A 16 -18.71 -11.91 -3.79
N GLU A 17 -18.77 -12.66 -4.87
CA GLU A 17 -18.55 -14.12 -4.82
C GLU A 17 -17.09 -14.45 -4.46
N LYS A 18 -16.15 -13.68 -4.98
CA LYS A 18 -14.73 -13.85 -4.67
C LYS A 18 -14.37 -13.25 -3.30
N ALA A 19 -15.11 -12.23 -2.87
CA ALA A 19 -14.84 -11.55 -1.60
C ALA A 19 -14.99 -12.47 -0.39
N GLY A 20 -16.00 -13.34 -0.40
CA GLY A 20 -16.27 -14.24 0.72
C GLY A 20 -15.07 -15.14 1.08
N PRO A 21 -14.51 -15.91 0.13
CA PRO A 21 -13.33 -16.73 0.41
C PRO A 21 -12.11 -15.91 0.84
N MET A 22 -11.92 -14.73 0.30
CA MET A 22 -10.81 -13.84 0.68
C MET A 22 -10.96 -13.38 2.13
N GLU A 23 -12.17 -13.02 2.54
CA GLU A 23 -12.47 -12.61 3.91
C GLU A 23 -12.23 -13.76 4.88
N ALA A 24 -12.64 -14.96 4.52
CA ALA A 24 -12.42 -16.16 5.33
C ALA A 24 -10.93 -16.46 5.49
N TYR A 25 -10.15 -16.34 4.43
CA TYR A 25 -8.71 -16.55 4.46
C TYR A 25 -8.02 -15.60 5.44
N MET A 26 -8.51 -14.37 5.52
CA MET A 26 -7.99 -13.35 6.44
C MET A 26 -8.68 -13.36 7.81
N ARG A 27 -9.39 -14.45 8.12
CA ARG A 27 -10.11 -14.64 9.39
C ARG A 27 -11.10 -13.52 9.69
N TYR A 28 -11.69 -12.97 8.63
CA TYR A 28 -12.70 -11.88 8.71
C TYR A 28 -12.17 -10.61 9.40
N GLN A 29 -10.86 -10.37 9.34
CA GLN A 29 -10.26 -9.14 9.88
C GLN A 29 -10.57 -7.91 9.03
N PHE A 30 -10.79 -8.11 7.73
CA PHE A 30 -11.04 -7.02 6.78
C PHE A 30 -12.11 -7.43 5.78
N PRO A 31 -12.98 -6.48 5.36
CA PRO A 31 -13.83 -6.72 4.19
C PRO A 31 -12.99 -6.68 2.91
N PHE A 32 -13.50 -7.30 1.84
CA PHE A 32 -12.85 -7.34 0.53
C PHE A 32 -13.84 -6.95 -0.56
N LEU A 33 -13.32 -6.33 -1.63
CA LEU A 33 -14.07 -6.11 -2.86
C LEU A 33 -14.21 -7.41 -3.65
N GLY A 34 -13.24 -8.29 -3.57
CA GLY A 34 -13.22 -9.54 -4.30
C GLY A 34 -12.38 -9.47 -5.57
N ILE A 35 -11.30 -8.68 -5.56
CA ILE A 35 -10.41 -8.53 -6.71
C ILE A 35 -9.12 -9.29 -6.43
N ALA A 36 -8.86 -10.34 -7.22
CA ALA A 36 -7.65 -11.15 -7.07
C ALA A 36 -6.40 -10.35 -7.43
N GLY A 37 -5.25 -10.79 -6.91
CA GLY A 37 -3.97 -10.11 -7.12
C GLY A 37 -3.66 -9.81 -8.58
N PRO A 38 -3.74 -10.79 -9.51
CA PRO A 38 -3.44 -10.53 -10.92
C PRO A 38 -4.37 -9.49 -11.56
N GLU A 39 -5.67 -9.53 -11.26
CA GLU A 39 -6.63 -8.54 -11.75
C GLU A 39 -6.31 -7.15 -11.20
N ARG A 40 -6.04 -7.07 -9.91
CA ARG A 40 -5.70 -5.82 -9.24
C ARG A 40 -4.41 -5.23 -9.84
N ASN A 41 -3.39 -6.05 -10.04
CA ASN A 41 -2.13 -5.62 -10.64
C ASN A 41 -2.34 -5.07 -12.05
N ALA A 42 -3.19 -5.71 -12.85
CA ALA A 42 -3.51 -5.24 -14.19
C ALA A 42 -4.20 -3.88 -14.16
N LEU A 43 -5.10 -3.65 -13.19
CA LEU A 43 -5.82 -2.40 -13.08
C LEU A 43 -4.88 -1.22 -12.74
N TYR A 44 -3.96 -1.39 -11.79
CA TYR A 44 -3.16 -0.26 -11.34
C TYR A 44 -1.87 -0.02 -12.13
N ARG A 45 -1.44 -0.95 -12.96
CA ARG A 45 -0.16 -0.84 -13.69
C ARG A 45 -0.03 0.47 -14.46
N LYS A 46 -1.02 0.82 -15.27
CA LYS A 46 -1.00 2.04 -16.08
C LYS A 46 -0.98 3.31 -15.22
N TYR A 47 -1.71 3.27 -14.10
CA TYR A 47 -1.77 4.41 -13.18
C TYR A 47 -0.43 4.64 -12.50
N PHE A 48 0.25 3.57 -12.11
CA PHE A 48 1.54 3.68 -11.44
C PHE A 48 2.63 4.14 -12.41
N LEU A 49 2.58 3.69 -13.67
CA LEU A 49 3.52 4.18 -14.69
C LEU A 49 3.34 5.68 -14.92
N SER A 50 2.10 6.16 -14.95
CA SER A 50 1.81 7.58 -15.07
C SER A 50 2.27 8.34 -13.82
N ALA A 51 2.03 7.78 -12.64
CA ALA A 51 2.40 8.41 -11.37
C ALA A 51 3.92 8.59 -11.24
N LYS A 52 4.72 7.66 -11.75
CA LYS A 52 6.18 7.75 -11.70
C LYS A 52 6.72 8.98 -12.41
N LYS A 53 5.99 9.48 -13.39
CA LYS A 53 6.39 10.69 -14.13
C LYS A 53 6.34 11.95 -13.27
N THR A 54 5.55 11.95 -12.20
CA THR A 54 5.45 13.08 -11.28
C THR A 54 6.66 13.19 -10.38
N LYS A 55 7.37 12.09 -10.13
CA LYS A 55 8.52 11.99 -9.22
C LYS A 55 8.21 12.44 -7.80
N MET A 56 6.94 12.34 -7.41
CA MET A 56 6.45 12.75 -6.09
C MET A 56 5.46 11.72 -5.56
N ILE A 57 5.48 11.52 -4.25
CA ILE A 57 4.54 10.61 -3.58
C ILE A 57 3.24 11.39 -3.31
N ASP A 58 2.12 10.84 -3.78
CA ASP A 58 0.79 11.36 -3.47
C ASP A 58 0.30 10.76 -2.15
N TRP A 59 0.66 11.40 -1.05
CA TRP A 59 0.27 10.93 0.29
C TRP A 59 -1.23 11.01 0.54
N ASP A 60 -1.92 11.95 -0.09
CA ASP A 60 -3.38 12.04 0.01
C ASP A 60 -4.04 10.78 -0.55
N PHE A 61 -3.53 10.27 -1.67
CA PHE A 61 -4.00 9.02 -2.25
C PHE A 61 -3.75 7.85 -1.29
N VAL A 62 -2.55 7.76 -0.71
CA VAL A 62 -2.20 6.70 0.24
C VAL A 62 -3.12 6.75 1.46
N ASP A 63 -3.31 7.94 2.04
CA ASP A 63 -4.15 8.10 3.22
C ASP A 63 -5.61 7.76 2.91
N THR A 64 -6.12 8.17 1.75
CA THR A 64 -7.48 7.84 1.30
C THR A 64 -7.66 6.33 1.20
N CYS A 65 -6.70 5.63 0.58
CA CYS A 65 -6.73 4.17 0.47
C CYS A 65 -6.70 3.49 1.85
N TRP A 66 -5.88 4.03 2.77
CA TRP A 66 -5.74 3.42 4.10
C TRP A 66 -7.00 3.59 4.95
N GLU A 67 -7.78 4.64 4.71
CA GLU A 67 -9.03 4.88 5.42
C GLU A 67 -10.19 4.00 4.94
N LYS A 68 -10.11 3.48 3.72
CA LYS A 68 -11.17 2.64 3.17
C LYS A 68 -11.18 1.26 3.83
N GLU A 69 -12.38 0.69 4.00
CA GLU A 69 -12.52 -0.59 4.68
C GLU A 69 -12.07 -1.79 3.84
N PRO A 70 -12.40 -1.89 2.53
CA PRO A 70 -11.97 -3.05 1.74
C PRO A 70 -10.46 -3.14 1.68
N ARG A 71 -9.93 -4.36 1.92
CA ARG A 71 -8.50 -4.61 2.06
C ARG A 71 -7.71 -4.31 0.80
N GLU A 72 -8.31 -4.48 -0.37
CA GLU A 72 -7.64 -4.19 -1.64
C GLU A 72 -7.11 -2.76 -1.72
N TYR A 73 -7.77 -1.81 -1.08
CA TYR A 73 -7.28 -0.42 -1.07
C TYR A 73 -5.95 -0.29 -0.33
N GLN A 74 -5.75 -1.04 0.75
CA GLN A 74 -4.46 -1.05 1.44
C GLN A 74 -3.38 -1.71 0.57
N TYR A 75 -3.73 -2.78 -0.14
CA TYR A 75 -2.79 -3.42 -1.09
C TYR A 75 -2.37 -2.46 -2.19
N VAL A 76 -3.32 -1.72 -2.76
CA VAL A 76 -3.03 -0.74 -3.81
C VAL A 76 -2.08 0.34 -3.28
N ALA A 77 -2.35 0.89 -2.11
CA ALA A 77 -1.49 1.90 -1.50
C ALA A 77 -0.09 1.36 -1.21
N ALA A 78 0.02 0.16 -0.64
CA ALA A 78 1.31 -0.46 -0.35
C ALA A 78 2.11 -0.72 -1.62
N ASN A 79 1.46 -1.23 -2.66
CA ASN A 79 2.11 -1.46 -3.95
C ASN A 79 2.46 -0.16 -4.68
N TYR A 80 1.66 0.89 -4.50
CA TYR A 80 1.97 2.22 -5.00
C TYR A 80 3.27 2.73 -4.36
N LEU A 81 3.40 2.63 -3.05
CA LEU A 81 4.62 3.04 -2.33
C LEU A 81 5.81 2.22 -2.78
N LYS A 82 5.64 0.91 -3.02
CA LYS A 82 6.70 0.06 -3.55
C LYS A 82 7.12 0.52 -4.94
N ALA A 83 6.17 0.85 -5.82
CA ALA A 83 6.46 1.34 -7.16
C ALA A 83 7.17 2.69 -7.13
N MET A 84 6.85 3.54 -6.16
CA MET A 84 7.39 4.89 -6.01
C MET A 84 8.54 4.98 -5.00
N GLN A 85 9.08 3.85 -4.55
CA GLN A 85 10.06 3.81 -3.45
C GLN A 85 11.30 4.67 -3.69
N SER A 86 11.71 4.85 -4.94
CA SER A 86 12.88 5.68 -5.25
C SER A 86 12.66 7.17 -5.02
N TYR A 87 11.40 7.60 -4.88
CA TYR A 87 11.04 9.00 -4.63
C TYR A 87 10.74 9.29 -3.17
N LEU A 88 10.82 8.27 -2.31
CA LEU A 88 10.67 8.46 -0.87
C LEU A 88 11.89 9.14 -0.29
N THR A 89 11.66 10.01 0.70
CA THR A 89 12.74 10.69 1.43
C THR A 89 12.76 10.22 2.89
N LYS A 90 13.84 10.52 3.60
CA LYS A 90 13.95 10.17 5.02
C LYS A 90 12.82 10.81 5.85
N ASP A 91 12.28 11.94 5.41
CA ASP A 91 11.17 12.61 6.09
C ASP A 91 9.86 11.84 5.99
N ASP A 92 9.77 10.87 5.06
CA ASP A 92 8.60 10.03 4.88
C ASP A 92 8.56 8.85 5.86
N LEU A 93 9.65 8.58 6.57
CA LEU A 93 9.73 7.43 7.48
C LEU A 93 8.63 7.42 8.56
N PRO A 94 8.30 8.54 9.24
CA PRO A 94 7.20 8.55 10.20
C PRO A 94 5.85 8.20 9.58
N LYS A 95 5.62 8.57 8.32
CA LYS A 95 4.39 8.23 7.60
C LYS A 95 4.31 6.73 7.34
N LEU A 96 5.42 6.13 6.93
CA LEU A 96 5.50 4.67 6.72
C LEU A 96 5.27 3.92 8.03
N GLU A 97 5.86 4.40 9.13
CA GLU A 97 5.67 3.82 10.45
C GLU A 97 4.18 3.80 10.83
N ARG A 98 3.48 4.90 10.61
CA ARG A 98 2.06 4.99 10.91
C ARG A 98 1.26 3.94 10.12
N LEU A 99 1.59 3.73 8.85
CA LEU A 99 0.91 2.74 8.02
C LEU A 99 1.17 1.32 8.52
N VAL A 100 2.40 1.03 8.94
CA VAL A 100 2.76 -0.30 9.43
C VAL A 100 1.94 -0.68 10.65
N VAL A 101 1.65 0.27 11.55
CA VAL A 101 0.91 -0.01 12.78
C VAL A 101 -0.61 0.16 12.63
N THR A 102 -1.08 0.79 11.55
CA THR A 102 -2.51 1.02 11.31
C THR A 102 -3.05 -0.02 10.33
N LYS A 103 -4.11 -0.75 10.70
CA LYS A 103 -4.70 -1.83 9.91
C LYS A 103 -3.64 -2.89 9.54
N SER A 104 -2.69 -3.11 10.44
CA SER A 104 -1.57 -4.02 10.19
C SER A 104 -2.02 -5.47 10.18
N TRP A 105 -1.51 -6.22 9.22
CA TRP A 105 -1.62 -7.66 9.11
C TRP A 105 -0.41 -8.11 8.29
N TRP A 106 -0.07 -9.38 8.35
CA TRP A 106 1.15 -9.87 7.69
C TRP A 106 1.25 -9.48 6.21
N ASP A 107 0.12 -9.41 5.52
CA ASP A 107 0.08 -9.15 4.07
C ASP A 107 0.56 -7.73 3.68
N THR A 108 0.19 -6.69 4.45
CA THR A 108 0.65 -5.34 4.19
C THR A 108 1.99 -5.05 4.85
N VAL A 109 2.25 -5.64 6.01
CA VAL A 109 3.52 -5.47 6.72
C VAL A 109 4.68 -5.98 5.86
N ASP A 110 4.53 -7.12 5.18
CA ASP A 110 5.58 -7.65 4.30
C ASP A 110 5.94 -6.67 3.18
N ILE A 111 4.96 -6.04 2.55
CA ILE A 111 5.20 -5.08 1.47
C ILE A 111 5.87 -3.82 2.02
N LEU A 112 5.32 -3.27 3.11
CA LEU A 112 5.83 -2.04 3.71
C LEU A 112 7.24 -2.22 4.29
N ASP A 113 7.54 -3.41 4.81
CA ASP A 113 8.86 -3.74 5.32
C ASP A 113 9.91 -3.62 4.21
N ARG A 114 9.59 -4.10 3.01
CA ARG A 114 10.49 -3.98 1.86
C ARG A 114 10.69 -2.52 1.44
N VAL A 115 9.61 -1.71 1.52
CA VAL A 115 9.69 -0.27 1.22
C VAL A 115 10.59 0.43 2.22
N VAL A 116 10.42 0.14 3.51
CA VAL A 116 11.26 0.70 4.58
C VAL A 116 12.72 0.26 4.39
N GLY A 117 12.94 -1.02 4.06
CA GLY A 117 14.29 -1.53 3.80
C GLY A 117 14.98 -0.80 2.66
N SER A 118 14.26 -0.51 1.58
CA SER A 118 14.79 0.26 0.46
C SER A 118 15.14 1.69 0.87
N LEU A 119 14.29 2.33 1.67
CA LEU A 119 14.53 3.68 2.17
C LEU A 119 15.78 3.73 3.05
N VAL A 120 15.93 2.77 3.96
CA VAL A 120 17.10 2.68 4.84
C VAL A 120 18.37 2.42 4.04
N ALA A 121 18.31 1.58 3.00
CA ALA A 121 19.46 1.31 2.13
C ALA A 121 19.96 2.58 1.43
N ASN A 122 19.05 3.49 1.07
CA ASN A 122 19.38 4.77 0.45
C ASN A 122 19.74 5.86 1.47
N HIS A 123 19.38 5.65 2.74
CA HIS A 123 19.63 6.60 3.84
C HIS A 123 20.11 5.83 5.08
N PRO A 124 21.40 5.38 5.11
CA PRO A 124 21.90 4.52 6.20
C PRO A 124 21.74 5.10 7.60
N GLU A 125 21.62 6.40 7.73
CA GLU A 125 21.41 7.07 9.02
C GLU A 125 20.09 6.69 9.68
N LEU A 126 19.17 6.07 8.93
CA LEU A 126 17.87 5.66 9.46
C LEU A 126 17.91 4.30 10.18
N GLU A 127 19.04 3.58 10.14
CA GLU A 127 19.15 2.28 10.82
C GLU A 127 18.84 2.37 12.30
N GLU A 128 19.30 3.42 12.98
CA GLU A 128 19.03 3.62 14.40
C GLU A 128 17.53 3.78 14.68
N VAL A 129 16.82 4.48 13.81
CA VAL A 129 15.38 4.66 13.94
C VAL A 129 14.67 3.31 13.78
N LEU A 130 15.10 2.51 12.82
CA LEU A 130 14.54 1.19 12.58
C LEU A 130 14.78 0.26 13.76
N LEU A 131 15.94 0.32 14.39
CA LEU A 131 16.25 -0.43 15.61
C LEU A 131 15.29 -0.07 16.74
N LYS A 132 14.99 1.22 16.90
CA LYS A 132 14.03 1.67 17.91
C LYS A 132 12.65 1.09 17.66
N TRP A 133 12.24 0.94 16.41
CA TRP A 133 10.97 0.33 16.07
C TRP A 133 10.91 -1.14 16.50
N SER A 134 11.98 -1.88 16.26
CA SER A 134 12.01 -3.30 16.61
C SER A 134 12.06 -3.53 18.12
N LEU A 135 12.46 -2.54 18.91
CA LEU A 135 12.50 -2.61 20.36
C LEU A 135 11.22 -2.10 21.03
N SER A 136 10.39 -1.41 20.28
CA SER A 136 9.11 -0.92 20.79
C SER A 136 7.95 -1.83 20.38
#